data_2b96081aeefa9cfb56647cbecb1e1bdb
#
_entry.id   2b96081aeefa9cfb56647cbecb1e1bdb
#
_cell.length_a   1.000
_cell.length_b   1.000
_cell.length_c   1.000
_cell.angle_alpha   90.00
_cell.angle_beta   90.00
_cell.angle_gamma   90.00
#
_symmetry.space_group_name_H-M   'P 1'
#
loop_
_entity.id
_entity.type
_entity.pdbx_description
1 polymer ?
#
loop_
_entity_poly.entity_id
_entity_poly.type
_entity_poly.pdbx_seq_one_letter_code
_entity_poly.pdbx_strand_id
1 'polypeptide(L)'
;MKRKFGNYKSASIAYPANANFKDGIIEADLAWTGKQNGFVGIAFRIKDAHHYQVVYFRPESTGTINAIQYMPEKKAEFNWWDYEADKYQAKATLPLHDWFHVKLVVKGNSVTVYLNNESKPAMVYTTMDSSLQSGSVGYWLGNSEAGAFKNLAVTSAN
;
A
#
# COMPACT_ATOMS: atom_id res chain seq x y z
N MET A 1 3.76 17.78 -3.49
CA MET A 1 4.91 17.80 -2.58
C MET A 1 5.89 16.70 -2.96
N LYS A 2 7.17 17.04 -3.01
CA LYS A 2 8.19 16.04 -3.30
C LYS A 2 8.49 15.20 -2.06
N ARG A 3 8.70 13.93 -2.28
CA ARG A 3 9.11 13.02 -1.23
C ARG A 3 10.57 12.65 -1.42
N LYS A 4 11.19 12.35 -0.34
CA LYS A 4 12.60 11.99 -0.34
C LYS A 4 12.79 10.55 0.10
N PHE A 5 12.19 9.65 -0.58
CA PHE A 5 12.64 8.29 -0.46
C PHE A 5 13.00 7.75 -1.82
N GLY A 6 14.25 7.50 -1.96
CA GLY A 6 14.80 7.06 -3.20
C GLY A 6 14.44 8.03 -4.32
N ASN A 7 13.85 7.53 -5.35
CA ASN A 7 13.50 8.29 -6.54
C ASN A 7 12.09 8.86 -6.55
N TYR A 8 11.42 8.93 -5.41
CA TYR A 8 10.08 9.45 -5.35
C TYR A 8 10.03 10.90 -5.73
N LYS A 9 9.14 11.22 -6.65
CA LYS A 9 8.84 12.61 -7.01
C LYS A 9 7.73 13.16 -6.15
N SER A 10 6.72 12.36 -5.92
CA SER A 10 5.54 12.75 -5.15
C SER A 10 4.76 11.51 -4.72
N ALA A 11 3.91 11.70 -3.74
CA ALA A 11 2.84 10.76 -3.44
C ALA A 11 1.58 11.54 -3.13
N SER A 12 0.45 10.96 -3.52
CA SER A 12 -0.87 11.52 -3.27
C SER A 12 -1.71 10.49 -2.55
N ILE A 13 -2.57 10.94 -1.64
CA ILE A 13 -3.51 10.08 -0.96
C ILE A 13 -4.90 10.70 -1.00
N ALA A 14 -5.91 9.84 -1.11
CA ALA A 14 -7.31 10.24 -1.07
C ALA A 14 -8.03 9.36 -0.07
N TYR A 15 -8.63 9.97 0.94
CA TYR A 15 -9.29 9.24 2.01
C TYR A 15 -10.45 10.04 2.61
N PRO A 16 -11.49 9.36 3.12
CA PRO A 16 -12.55 10.05 3.85
C PRO A 16 -12.03 10.50 5.21
N ALA A 17 -12.55 11.63 5.68
CA ALA A 17 -12.24 12.12 7.01
C ALA A 17 -12.95 11.26 8.09
N ASN A 18 -12.39 11.24 9.29
CA ASN A 18 -13.03 10.74 10.51
C ASN A 18 -13.36 9.23 10.53
N ALA A 19 -12.68 8.42 9.75
CA ALA A 19 -12.76 6.97 9.90
C ALA A 19 -11.73 6.49 10.93
N ASN A 20 -12.02 5.37 11.57
CA ASN A 20 -11.19 4.84 12.65
C ASN A 20 -10.95 3.34 12.48
N PHE A 21 -10.37 2.97 11.35
CA PHE A 21 -9.97 1.61 11.06
C PHE A 21 -8.74 1.23 11.88
N LYS A 22 -8.80 0.11 12.55
CA LYS A 22 -7.66 -0.46 13.29
C LYS A 22 -7.27 -1.82 12.71
N ASP A 23 -8.13 -2.81 12.86
CA ASP A 23 -7.97 -4.15 12.31
C ASP A 23 -9.15 -4.50 11.41
N GLY A 24 -8.94 -5.35 10.43
CA GLY A 24 -10.00 -5.79 9.54
C GLY A 24 -9.51 -6.13 8.15
N ILE A 25 -10.43 -6.06 7.20
CA ILE A 25 -10.18 -6.41 5.81
C ILE A 25 -10.43 -5.19 4.94
N ILE A 26 -9.50 -4.92 4.03
CA ILE A 26 -9.61 -3.86 3.04
C ILE A 26 -9.49 -4.50 1.66
N GLU A 27 -10.45 -4.23 0.79
CA GLU A 27 -10.42 -4.71 -0.59
C GLU A 27 -10.60 -3.55 -1.55
N ALA A 28 -9.95 -3.62 -2.68
CA ALA A 28 -10.13 -2.65 -3.77
C ALA A 28 -9.59 -3.22 -5.08
N ASP A 29 -10.01 -2.63 -6.18
CA ASP A 29 -9.43 -2.86 -7.49
C ASP A 29 -8.53 -1.69 -7.84
N LEU A 30 -7.32 -1.99 -8.26
CA LEU A 30 -6.29 -1.01 -8.60
C LEU A 30 -5.82 -1.23 -10.03
N ALA A 31 -5.44 -0.13 -10.70
CA ALA A 31 -4.76 -0.19 -11.98
C ALA A 31 -3.78 0.97 -12.09
N TRP A 32 -2.56 0.70 -12.51
CA TRP A 32 -1.62 1.74 -12.87
C TRP A 32 -1.86 2.13 -14.33
N THR A 33 -2.01 3.41 -14.60
CA THR A 33 -2.33 3.92 -15.94
C THR A 33 -1.27 4.89 -16.47
N GLY A 34 -0.19 5.04 -15.74
CA GLY A 34 0.89 5.97 -16.08
C GLY A 34 1.86 5.42 -17.12
N LYS A 35 2.90 6.20 -17.37
CA LYS A 35 3.90 5.92 -18.39
C LYS A 35 5.24 5.44 -17.83
N GLN A 36 5.54 5.73 -16.59
CA GLN A 36 6.84 5.41 -15.99
C GLN A 36 6.67 5.00 -14.53
N ASN A 37 7.33 3.94 -14.13
CA ASN A 37 7.57 3.48 -12.75
C ASN A 37 6.58 4.02 -11.69
N GLY A 38 5.29 3.89 -11.95
CA GLY A 38 4.28 4.35 -11.02
C GLY A 38 3.90 3.26 -10.02
N PHE A 39 3.45 3.71 -8.85
CA PHE A 39 3.05 2.85 -7.77
C PHE A 39 1.62 3.15 -7.38
N VAL A 40 0.80 2.13 -7.25
CA VAL A 40 -0.60 2.24 -6.80
C VAL A 40 -0.76 1.42 -5.54
N GLY A 41 -1.48 1.93 -4.56
CA GLY A 41 -1.60 1.25 -3.29
C GLY A 41 -2.82 1.63 -2.48
N ILE A 42 -2.90 1.00 -1.31
CA ILE A 42 -3.91 1.26 -0.31
C ILE A 42 -3.20 1.78 0.93
N ALA A 43 -3.56 2.98 1.36
CA ALA A 43 -3.13 3.53 2.63
C ALA A 43 -4.16 3.23 3.70
N PHE A 44 -3.71 2.94 4.90
CA PHE A 44 -4.60 2.61 6.01
C PHE A 44 -4.03 3.14 7.32
N ARG A 45 -4.87 3.16 8.34
CA ARG A 45 -4.55 3.80 9.63
C ARG A 45 -4.06 5.23 9.42
N ILE A 46 -4.73 5.95 8.52
CA ILE A 46 -4.36 7.31 8.12
C ILE A 46 -4.81 8.28 9.20
N LYS A 47 -3.88 8.98 9.79
CA LYS A 47 -4.16 10.07 10.73
C LYS A 47 -4.24 11.41 10.00
N ASP A 48 -3.36 11.62 9.05
CA ASP A 48 -3.31 12.80 8.20
C ASP A 48 -2.48 12.50 6.94
N ALA A 49 -2.28 13.49 6.09
CA ALA A 49 -1.56 13.33 4.83
C ALA A 49 -0.08 12.94 4.98
N HIS A 50 0.44 12.95 6.20
CA HIS A 50 1.85 12.66 6.48
C HIS A 50 2.06 11.55 7.52
N HIS A 51 0.97 10.92 7.98
CA HIS A 51 1.04 9.86 8.98
C HIS A 51 0.07 8.74 8.63
N TYR A 52 0.59 7.69 8.02
CA TYR A 52 -0.20 6.53 7.60
C TYR A 52 0.69 5.34 7.31
N GLN A 53 0.08 4.18 7.11
CA GLN A 53 0.75 3.00 6.59
C GLN A 53 0.24 2.74 5.19
N VAL A 54 1.07 2.17 4.33
CA VAL A 54 0.69 1.85 2.96
C VAL A 54 1.30 0.52 2.53
N VAL A 55 0.49 -0.25 1.80
CA VAL A 55 0.95 -1.36 0.96
C VAL A 55 0.74 -0.91 -0.48
N TYR A 56 1.78 -0.92 -1.27
CA TYR A 56 1.68 -0.50 -2.65
C TYR A 56 2.31 -1.51 -3.61
N PHE A 57 1.93 -1.38 -4.86
CA PHE A 57 2.21 -2.32 -5.92
C PHE A 57 2.90 -1.59 -7.05
N ARG A 58 3.88 -2.25 -7.65
CA ARG A 58 4.72 -1.69 -8.70
C ARG A 58 4.59 -2.54 -9.96
N PRO A 59 3.61 -2.28 -10.84
CA PRO A 59 3.37 -3.10 -12.03
C PRO A 59 4.58 -3.24 -12.95
N GLU A 60 5.41 -2.21 -13.10
CA GLU A 60 6.64 -2.32 -13.89
C GLU A 60 7.72 -3.18 -13.24
N SER A 61 7.56 -3.51 -11.96
CA SER A 61 8.44 -4.45 -11.24
C SER A 61 7.83 -5.83 -11.08
N THR A 62 6.81 -6.14 -11.89
CA THR A 62 6.17 -7.46 -11.88
C THR A 62 7.20 -8.57 -11.98
N GLY A 63 6.99 -9.64 -11.21
CA GLY A 63 7.89 -10.78 -11.20
C GLY A 63 9.18 -10.58 -10.40
N THR A 64 9.36 -9.43 -9.76
CA THR A 64 10.52 -9.15 -8.91
C THR A 64 10.14 -8.99 -7.45
N ILE A 65 11.12 -9.01 -6.57
CA ILE A 65 10.91 -8.79 -5.12
C ILE A 65 10.32 -7.41 -4.82
N ASN A 66 10.42 -6.46 -5.72
CA ASN A 66 9.90 -5.11 -5.55
C ASN A 66 8.44 -4.94 -5.96
N ALA A 67 7.78 -6.01 -6.41
CA ALA A 67 6.40 -5.92 -6.93
C ALA A 67 5.40 -5.43 -5.88
N ILE A 68 5.54 -5.88 -4.63
CA ILE A 68 4.71 -5.44 -3.50
C ILE A 68 5.63 -4.92 -2.41
N GLN A 69 5.29 -3.77 -1.83
CA GLN A 69 6.09 -3.18 -0.75
C GLN A 69 5.19 -2.56 0.32
N TYR A 70 5.64 -2.64 1.56
CA TYR A 70 5.03 -1.95 2.69
C TYR A 70 5.90 -0.76 3.09
N MET A 71 5.25 0.31 3.55
CA MET A 71 5.96 1.49 4.04
C MET A 71 5.11 2.25 5.07
N PRO A 72 5.69 2.66 6.22
CA PRO A 72 5.06 3.65 7.07
C PRO A 72 5.46 5.05 6.61
N GLU A 73 4.52 5.98 6.62
CA GLU A 73 4.77 7.40 6.38
C GLU A 73 4.56 8.15 7.69
N LYS A 74 5.59 8.86 8.16
CA LYS A 74 5.55 9.58 9.45
C LYS A 74 6.13 10.99 9.36
N LYS A 75 5.94 11.65 8.23
CA LYS A 75 6.48 12.99 7.97
C LYS A 75 8.01 13.06 7.92
N ALA A 76 8.68 11.93 7.98
CA ALA A 76 10.12 11.82 7.87
C ALA A 76 10.49 11.11 6.58
N GLU A 77 11.74 11.20 6.17
CA GLU A 77 12.19 10.39 5.05
C GLU A 77 12.12 8.91 5.42
N PHE A 78 11.53 8.14 4.53
CA PHE A 78 11.59 6.70 4.63
C PHE A 78 12.93 6.24 4.06
N ASN A 79 13.65 5.44 4.84
CA ASN A 79 14.94 4.91 4.44
C ASN A 79 14.86 3.39 4.29
N TRP A 80 14.87 2.93 3.05
CA TRP A 80 14.79 1.51 2.72
C TRP A 80 15.94 0.69 3.32
N TRP A 81 17.08 1.31 3.55
CA TRP A 81 18.26 0.64 4.12
C TRP A 81 18.07 0.25 5.59
N ASP A 82 17.11 0.83 6.26
CA ASP A 82 16.79 0.49 7.64
C ASP A 82 15.95 -0.79 7.75
N TYR A 83 15.54 -1.37 6.63
CA TYR A 83 14.67 -2.54 6.58
C TYR A 83 15.31 -3.67 5.80
N GLU A 84 15.04 -4.89 6.24
CA GLU A 84 15.50 -6.08 5.52
C GLU A 84 14.63 -6.31 4.28
N ALA A 85 15.27 -6.36 3.13
CA ALA A 85 14.60 -6.35 1.83
C ALA A 85 13.61 -7.50 1.61
N ASP A 86 13.83 -8.62 2.24
CA ASP A 86 12.97 -9.80 2.14
C ASP A 86 11.81 -9.81 3.12
N LYS A 87 11.66 -8.77 3.94
CA LYS A 87 10.61 -8.70 4.96
C LYS A 87 9.49 -7.73 4.60
N TYR A 88 9.82 -6.54 4.10
CA TYR A 88 8.81 -5.53 3.79
C TYR A 88 8.39 -5.54 2.33
N GLN A 89 8.82 -6.50 1.55
CA GLN A 89 8.48 -6.59 0.13
C GLN A 89 8.32 -8.05 -0.30
N ALA A 90 7.64 -8.25 -1.42
CA ALA A 90 7.38 -9.57 -1.94
C ALA A 90 7.27 -9.59 -3.45
N LYS A 91 7.66 -10.72 -4.03
CA LYS A 91 7.49 -10.99 -5.44
C LYS A 91 6.02 -11.27 -5.76
N ALA A 92 5.54 -10.72 -6.86
CA ALA A 92 4.20 -10.99 -7.37
C ALA A 92 4.13 -10.74 -8.86
N THR A 93 3.13 -11.35 -9.51
CA THR A 93 2.80 -11.07 -10.90
C THR A 93 1.68 -10.04 -10.93
N LEU A 94 1.92 -8.90 -11.56
CA LEU A 94 0.99 -7.80 -11.68
C LEU A 94 0.76 -7.45 -13.14
N PRO A 95 -0.48 -7.13 -13.56
CA PRO A 95 -0.72 -6.64 -14.91
C PRO A 95 -0.16 -5.22 -15.07
N LEU A 96 0.27 -4.89 -16.26
CA LEU A 96 0.93 -3.60 -16.50
C LEU A 96 -0.08 -2.44 -16.57
N HIS A 97 -1.10 -2.49 -17.35
CA HIS A 97 -2.09 -1.42 -17.49
C HIS A 97 -3.51 -1.97 -17.41
N ASP A 98 -3.76 -2.84 -16.45
CA ASP A 98 -5.06 -3.46 -16.26
C ASP A 98 -5.39 -3.55 -14.77
N TRP A 99 -6.63 -3.83 -14.48
CA TRP A 99 -7.13 -3.97 -13.13
C TRP A 99 -6.60 -5.24 -12.45
N PHE A 100 -6.28 -5.11 -11.18
CA PHE A 100 -6.05 -6.26 -10.31
C PHE A 100 -6.74 -6.03 -8.96
N HIS A 101 -7.20 -7.11 -8.37
CA HIS A 101 -7.90 -7.06 -7.09
C HIS A 101 -6.93 -7.26 -5.94
N VAL A 102 -7.06 -6.44 -4.91
CA VAL A 102 -6.22 -6.48 -3.71
C VAL A 102 -7.09 -6.70 -2.49
N LYS A 103 -6.67 -7.61 -1.64
CA LYS A 103 -7.25 -7.77 -0.30
C LYS A 103 -6.13 -7.68 0.74
N LEU A 104 -6.27 -6.77 1.69
CA LEU A 104 -5.39 -6.65 2.84
C LEU A 104 -6.12 -7.14 4.08
N VAL A 105 -5.51 -8.07 4.81
CA VAL A 105 -5.99 -8.47 6.13
C VAL A 105 -5.05 -7.87 7.15
N VAL A 106 -5.55 -6.91 7.92
CA VAL A 106 -4.75 -6.13 8.89
C VAL A 106 -5.12 -6.59 10.29
N LYS A 107 -4.13 -6.99 11.06
CA LYS A 107 -4.32 -7.42 12.44
C LYS A 107 -3.09 -7.07 13.29
N GLY A 108 -3.25 -6.18 14.27
CA GLY A 108 -2.13 -5.73 15.07
C GLY A 108 -1.02 -5.12 14.22
N ASN A 109 0.18 -5.63 14.33
CA ASN A 109 1.32 -5.19 13.54
C ASN A 109 1.55 -6.05 12.28
N SER A 110 0.54 -6.81 11.86
CA SER A 110 0.65 -7.68 10.70
C SER A 110 -0.30 -7.26 9.58
N VAL A 111 0.16 -7.40 8.35
CA VAL A 111 -0.69 -7.30 7.16
C VAL A 111 -0.42 -8.50 6.26
N THR A 112 -1.50 -9.11 5.78
CA THR A 112 -1.46 -10.19 4.81
C THR A 112 -2.10 -9.68 3.53
N VAL A 113 -1.41 -9.85 2.41
CA VAL A 113 -1.83 -9.32 1.12
C VAL A 113 -2.22 -10.48 0.21
N TYR A 114 -3.43 -10.41 -0.35
CA TYR A 114 -3.92 -11.36 -1.34
C TYR A 114 -4.20 -10.62 -2.65
N LEU A 115 -3.90 -11.26 -3.77
CA LEU A 115 -4.14 -10.74 -5.11
C LEU A 115 -5.15 -11.61 -5.86
N ASN A 116 -6.07 -10.97 -6.58
CA ASN A 116 -6.98 -11.62 -7.52
C ASN A 116 -7.76 -12.79 -6.93
N ASN A 117 -8.19 -12.66 -5.68
CA ASN A 117 -8.95 -13.66 -4.94
C ASN A 117 -8.24 -15.02 -4.79
N GLU A 118 -6.92 -15.03 -4.91
CA GLU A 118 -6.15 -16.25 -4.65
C GLU A 118 -6.19 -16.59 -3.16
N SER A 119 -6.15 -17.86 -2.85
CA SER A 119 -6.17 -18.34 -1.47
C SER A 119 -4.80 -18.26 -0.79
N LYS A 120 -3.74 -18.25 -1.59
CA LYS A 120 -2.36 -18.13 -1.09
C LYS A 120 -1.99 -16.66 -0.99
N PRO A 121 -1.48 -16.18 0.16
CA PRO A 121 -1.05 -14.80 0.27
C PRO A 121 0.14 -14.48 -0.63
N ALA A 122 0.12 -13.29 -1.22
CA ALA A 122 1.23 -12.76 -2.01
C ALA A 122 2.31 -12.15 -1.11
N MET A 123 1.93 -11.64 0.05
CA MET A 123 2.88 -11.09 1.03
C MET A 123 2.31 -11.24 2.43
N VAL A 124 3.18 -11.53 3.39
CA VAL A 124 2.86 -11.47 4.82
C VAL A 124 3.95 -10.64 5.50
N TYR A 125 3.55 -9.54 6.13
CA TYR A 125 4.49 -8.70 6.88
C TYR A 125 4.00 -8.56 8.33
N THR A 126 4.87 -8.85 9.29
CA THR A 126 4.48 -9.02 10.69
C THR A 126 5.06 -7.97 11.64
N THR A 127 5.80 -7.01 11.12
CA THR A 127 6.45 -5.98 11.93
C THR A 127 6.15 -4.57 11.43
N MET A 128 4.87 -4.29 11.17
CA MET A 128 4.42 -2.95 10.81
C MET A 128 4.72 -1.95 11.93
N ASP A 129 4.79 -0.68 11.55
CA ASP A 129 5.05 0.40 12.50
C ASP A 129 3.98 0.44 13.61
N SER A 130 4.42 0.34 14.86
CA SER A 130 3.51 0.27 16.00
C SER A 130 2.97 1.63 16.47
N SER A 131 3.50 2.73 15.95
CA SER A 131 3.02 4.06 16.32
C SER A 131 1.77 4.51 15.55
N LEU A 132 1.43 3.81 14.46
CA LEU A 132 0.29 4.13 13.60
C LEU A 132 -0.78 3.04 13.76
N GLN A 133 -1.62 3.18 14.78
CA GLN A 133 -2.52 2.11 15.23
C GLN A 133 -3.93 2.16 14.64
N SER A 134 -4.39 3.34 14.22
CA SER A 134 -5.76 3.49 13.69
C SER A 134 -5.89 4.75 12.85
N GLY A 135 -6.91 4.80 12.02
CA GLY A 135 -7.24 5.96 11.20
C GLY A 135 -8.04 5.59 9.97
N SER A 136 -8.08 6.48 9.01
CA SER A 136 -8.83 6.26 7.76
C SER A 136 -8.14 5.24 6.84
N VAL A 137 -8.88 4.82 5.82
CA VAL A 137 -8.41 3.98 4.73
C VAL A 137 -8.65 4.71 3.42
N GLY A 138 -7.71 4.65 2.51
CA GLY A 138 -7.85 5.34 1.24
C GLY A 138 -6.93 4.83 0.16
N TYR A 139 -6.95 5.55 -0.96
CA TYR A 139 -6.11 5.24 -2.12
C TYR A 139 -4.78 5.99 -2.05
N TRP A 140 -3.76 5.36 -2.56
CA TRP A 140 -2.41 5.92 -2.56
C TRP A 140 -1.79 5.79 -3.95
N LEU A 141 -1.19 6.88 -4.40
CA LEU A 141 -0.49 6.94 -5.69
C LEU A 141 0.91 7.50 -5.45
N GLY A 142 1.92 6.75 -5.82
CA GLY A 142 3.31 7.18 -5.65
C GLY A 142 4.09 7.13 -6.93
N ASN A 143 5.01 8.07 -7.08
CA ASN A 143 5.94 8.17 -8.21
C ASN A 143 5.25 8.13 -9.59
N SER A 144 3.99 8.51 -9.65
CA SER A 144 3.18 8.48 -10.87
C SER A 144 2.15 9.59 -10.82
N GLU A 145 1.71 10.00 -12.00
CA GLU A 145 0.62 10.96 -12.16
C GLU A 145 -0.70 10.27 -12.44
N ALA A 146 -0.69 8.96 -12.65
CA ALA A 146 -1.89 8.26 -13.12
C ALA A 146 -2.04 6.89 -12.48
N GLY A 147 -3.21 6.67 -11.93
CA GLY A 147 -3.69 5.42 -11.40
C GLY A 147 -5.20 5.43 -11.40
N ALA A 148 -5.81 4.27 -11.41
CA ALA A 148 -7.25 4.12 -11.33
C ALA A 148 -7.59 3.21 -10.15
N PHE A 149 -8.68 3.54 -9.46
CA PHE A 149 -9.09 2.87 -8.24
C PHE A 149 -10.60 2.73 -8.24
N LYS A 150 -11.10 1.58 -7.76
CA LYS A 150 -12.54 1.37 -7.60
C LYS A 150 -12.85 0.28 -6.58
N ASN A 151 -14.09 0.21 -6.18
CA ASN A 151 -14.64 -0.86 -5.34
C ASN A 151 -13.95 -1.00 -3.98
N LEU A 152 -13.57 0.13 -3.37
CA LEU A 152 -13.04 0.10 -2.02
C LEU A 152 -14.10 -0.40 -1.03
N ALA A 153 -13.78 -1.47 -0.34
CA ALA A 153 -14.62 -2.05 0.71
C ALA A 153 -13.78 -2.26 1.97
N VAL A 154 -14.27 -1.77 3.08
CA VAL A 154 -13.58 -1.86 4.37
C VAL A 154 -14.51 -2.55 5.37
N THR A 155 -14.02 -3.62 5.97
CA THR A 155 -14.73 -4.36 7.02
C THR A 155 -13.87 -4.33 8.27
N SER A 156 -14.28 -3.56 9.26
CA SER A 156 -13.55 -3.48 10.53
C SER A 156 -13.82 -4.72 11.37
N ALA A 157 -12.77 -5.26 11.96
CA ALA A 157 -12.89 -6.28 13.01
C ALA A 157 -13.08 -5.59 14.36
N ASN A 158 -13.97 -6.12 15.16
CA ASN A 158 -14.24 -5.61 16.51
C ASN A 158 -13.58 -6.47 17.56
#